data_636f526348b48be9942afcc0b5fbd87b
#
_entry.id   636f526348b48be9942afcc0b5fbd87b
#
_cell.length_a   1.000
_cell.length_b   1.000
_cell.length_c   1.000
_cell.angle_alpha   90.00
_cell.angle_beta   90.00
_cell.angle_gamma   90.00
#
_symmetry.space_group_name_H-M   'P 1'
#
loop_
_entity.id
_entity.type
_entity.pdbx_description
1 polymer ?
#
loop_
_entity_poly.entity_id
_entity_poly.type
_entity_poly.pdbx_seq_one_letter_code
_entity_poly.pdbx_strand_id
1 'polypeptide(L)'
;MIEGFFNCSIMKRAQNKGLAEIHIHNLRDYTEDKYRRVDDYPFGGFAGMVMKIEPIERCINALKAERDYDEVIFTTPDGEQFNQPMANSLSLAQNLIILCGHFKGIDYRIREHLITKEISIGDYVLTGGELAAAVMADAIVRIIPGVISDEQSALSDSFQDNLLAAPVSVSYTHLRAHETCAD
;
A
#
# COMPACT_ATOMS: atom_id res chain seq x y z
N MET A 1 2.84 -9.57 -10.86
CA MET A 1 4.01 -9.36 -9.97
C MET A 1 3.59 -9.29 -8.51
N ILE A 2 2.61 -8.49 -8.13
CA ILE A 2 2.18 -8.26 -6.73
C ILE A 2 1.26 -9.35 -6.16
N GLU A 3 0.56 -10.12 -6.98
CA GLU A 3 -0.38 -11.19 -6.56
C GLU A 3 0.26 -12.23 -5.62
N GLY A 4 1.52 -12.59 -5.89
CA GLY A 4 2.24 -13.56 -5.06
C GLY A 4 2.40 -13.08 -3.61
N PHE A 5 2.61 -11.78 -3.40
CA PHE A 5 2.69 -11.18 -2.08
C PHE A 5 1.37 -11.30 -1.31
N PHE A 6 0.26 -10.97 -1.95
CA PHE A 6 -1.06 -11.02 -1.32
C PHE A 6 -1.59 -12.44 -1.08
N ASN A 7 -1.03 -13.42 -1.79
CA ASN A 7 -1.41 -14.83 -1.66
C ASN A 7 -0.54 -15.62 -0.68
N CYS A 8 0.24 -14.98 0.17
CA CYS A 8 1.08 -15.66 1.16
C CYS A 8 0.89 -15.12 2.59
N SER A 9 1.37 -15.90 3.57
CA SER A 9 1.49 -15.55 4.99
C SER A 9 0.23 -14.92 5.59
N ILE A 10 0.37 -13.81 6.29
CA ILE A 10 -0.67 -13.08 7.02
C ILE A 10 -1.73 -12.55 6.04
N MET A 11 -1.33 -12.02 4.89
CA MET A 11 -2.24 -11.49 3.88
C MET A 11 -3.22 -12.55 3.37
N LYS A 12 -2.72 -13.75 3.05
CA LYS A 12 -3.58 -14.87 2.66
C LYS A 12 -4.53 -15.32 3.78
N ARG A 13 -4.04 -15.34 5.03
CA ARG A 13 -4.88 -15.71 6.18
C ARG A 13 -5.99 -14.70 6.43
N ALA A 14 -5.71 -13.40 6.31
CA ALA A 14 -6.70 -12.34 6.43
C ALA A 14 -7.82 -12.50 5.39
N GLN A 15 -7.46 -12.75 4.13
CA GLN A 15 -8.42 -12.99 3.05
C GLN A 15 -9.23 -14.28 3.29
N ASN A 16 -8.59 -15.37 3.67
CA ASN A 16 -9.27 -16.64 3.95
C ASN A 16 -10.25 -16.57 5.14
N LYS A 17 -10.00 -15.66 6.08
CA LYS A 17 -10.90 -15.37 7.22
C LYS A 17 -12.00 -14.36 6.85
N GLY A 18 -12.00 -13.80 5.65
CA GLY A 18 -12.94 -12.74 5.26
C GLY A 18 -12.75 -11.41 6.00
N LEU A 19 -11.55 -11.18 6.56
CA LEU A 19 -11.23 -9.95 7.29
C LEU A 19 -10.74 -8.84 6.36
N ALA A 20 -10.21 -9.20 5.19
CA ALA A 20 -9.80 -8.28 4.14
C ALA A 20 -10.01 -8.95 2.79
N GLU A 21 -10.37 -8.17 1.79
CA GLU A 21 -10.42 -8.58 0.39
C GLU A 21 -9.48 -7.71 -0.43
N ILE A 22 -8.72 -8.31 -1.34
CA ILE A 22 -7.76 -7.59 -2.18
C ILE A 22 -8.02 -7.94 -3.64
N HIS A 23 -8.43 -6.92 -4.38
CA HIS A 23 -8.72 -7.02 -5.80
C HIS A 23 -7.66 -6.26 -6.59
N ILE A 24 -7.05 -6.92 -7.56
CA ILE A 24 -6.03 -6.33 -8.43
C ILE A 24 -6.64 -6.09 -9.80
N HIS A 25 -6.73 -4.82 -10.19
CA HIS A 25 -7.25 -4.39 -11.48
C HIS A 25 -6.11 -4.00 -12.41
N ASN A 26 -6.11 -4.56 -13.61
CA ASN A 26 -5.17 -4.18 -14.64
C ASN A 26 -5.73 -3.02 -15.48
N LEU A 27 -5.13 -1.85 -15.40
CA LEU A 27 -5.58 -0.66 -16.15
C LEU A 27 -5.66 -0.89 -17.66
N ARG A 28 -4.90 -1.86 -18.21
CA ARG A 28 -5.00 -2.23 -19.62
C ARG A 28 -6.33 -2.84 -20.02
N ASP A 29 -7.13 -3.29 -19.06
CA ASP A 29 -8.47 -3.84 -19.32
C ASP A 29 -9.53 -2.73 -19.48
N TYR A 30 -9.18 -1.49 -19.08
CA TYR A 30 -10.04 -0.31 -19.13
C TYR A 30 -9.69 0.65 -20.29
N THR A 31 -8.77 0.29 -21.19
CA THR A 31 -8.43 1.09 -22.36
C THR A 31 -9.19 0.60 -23.61
N GLU A 32 -9.59 1.53 -24.46
CA GLU A 32 -10.17 1.23 -25.78
C GLU A 32 -9.09 1.15 -26.88
N ASP A 33 -7.83 1.41 -26.53
CA ASP A 33 -6.75 1.33 -27.50
C ASP A 33 -6.54 -0.11 -28.01
N LYS A 34 -6.45 -0.27 -29.32
CA LYS A 34 -6.24 -1.59 -29.98
C LYS A 34 -5.03 -2.34 -29.43
N TYR A 35 -4.00 -1.63 -29.02
CA TYR A 35 -2.76 -2.20 -28.46
C TYR A 35 -2.74 -2.17 -26.93
N ARG A 36 -3.87 -1.84 -26.28
CA ARG A 36 -4.02 -1.78 -24.83
C ARG A 36 -3.00 -0.86 -24.16
N ARG A 37 -2.62 0.25 -24.83
CA ARG A 37 -1.71 1.25 -24.28
C ARG A 37 -2.41 2.10 -23.24
N VAL A 38 -1.73 2.31 -22.11
CA VAL A 38 -2.20 3.12 -20.98
C VAL A 38 -1.36 4.37 -20.76
N ASP A 39 -0.40 4.61 -21.63
CA ASP A 39 0.60 5.69 -21.57
C ASP A 39 0.69 6.46 -22.87
N ASP A 40 1.20 7.70 -22.80
CA ASP A 40 1.45 8.57 -23.95
C ASP A 40 2.60 9.55 -23.64
N TYR A 41 3.05 10.27 -24.66
CA TYR A 41 4.06 11.29 -24.50
C TYR A 41 3.55 12.47 -23.67
N PRO A 42 4.37 13.03 -22.75
CA PRO A 42 3.95 14.20 -21.99
C PRO A 42 3.82 15.43 -22.90
N PHE A 43 2.83 16.26 -22.58
CA PHE A 43 2.69 17.57 -23.22
C PHE A 43 3.94 18.41 -22.91
N GLY A 44 4.46 19.13 -23.93
CA GLY A 44 5.64 19.98 -23.79
C GLY A 44 6.98 19.30 -24.09
N GLY A 45 7.01 18.04 -24.56
CA GLY A 45 8.21 17.41 -25.13
C GLY A 45 9.23 16.91 -24.10
N PHE A 46 8.84 16.72 -22.86
CA PHE A 46 9.69 16.11 -21.83
C PHE A 46 9.95 14.63 -22.13
N ALA A 47 11.12 14.14 -21.70
CA ALA A 47 11.50 12.73 -21.87
C ALA A 47 10.66 11.81 -20.95
N GLY A 48 10.31 10.64 -21.48
CA GLY A 48 9.55 9.61 -20.77
C GLY A 48 8.09 9.57 -21.19
N MET A 49 7.34 8.63 -20.61
CA MET A 49 5.92 8.43 -20.87
C MET A 49 5.12 8.78 -19.61
N VAL A 50 3.86 9.15 -19.79
CA VAL A 50 2.92 9.48 -18.71
C VAL A 50 1.68 8.63 -18.86
N MET A 51 1.13 8.13 -17.75
CA MET A 51 -0.10 7.36 -17.77
C MET A 51 -1.29 8.25 -18.12
N LYS A 52 -2.10 7.79 -19.05
CA LYS A 52 -3.29 8.48 -19.55
C LYS A 52 -4.39 8.54 -18.50
N ILE A 53 -5.20 9.61 -18.58
CA ILE A 53 -6.35 9.77 -17.70
C ILE A 53 -7.47 8.78 -18.00
N GLU A 54 -7.77 8.48 -19.27
CA GLU A 54 -8.97 7.74 -19.66
C GLU A 54 -9.03 6.32 -19.08
N PRO A 55 -7.98 5.47 -19.13
CA PRO A 55 -8.03 4.14 -18.52
C PRO A 55 -8.18 4.19 -17.01
N ILE A 56 -7.53 5.16 -16.35
CA ILE A 56 -7.57 5.32 -14.89
C ILE A 56 -8.96 5.79 -14.46
N GLU A 57 -9.50 6.80 -15.11
CA GLU A 57 -10.85 7.32 -14.84
C GLU A 57 -11.91 6.24 -15.03
N ARG A 58 -11.86 5.48 -16.12
CA ARG A 58 -12.79 4.37 -16.37
C ARG A 58 -12.71 3.29 -15.30
N CYS A 59 -11.50 2.93 -14.89
CA CYS A 59 -11.31 1.95 -13.83
C CYS A 59 -11.91 2.45 -12.51
N ILE A 60 -11.56 3.65 -12.07
CA ILE A 60 -12.07 4.23 -10.82
C ILE A 60 -13.59 4.39 -10.86
N ASN A 61 -14.16 4.88 -11.97
CA ASN A 61 -15.60 5.05 -12.12
C ASN A 61 -16.34 3.70 -12.13
N ALA A 62 -15.79 2.67 -12.77
CA ALA A 62 -16.36 1.33 -12.74
C ALA A 62 -16.39 0.78 -11.32
N LEU A 63 -15.30 0.93 -10.55
CA LEU A 63 -15.24 0.51 -9.16
C LEU A 63 -16.22 1.29 -8.28
N LYS A 64 -16.29 2.61 -8.44
CA LYS A 64 -17.24 3.46 -7.69
C LYS A 64 -18.71 3.21 -8.05
N ALA A 65 -18.99 2.64 -9.20
CA ALA A 65 -20.33 2.22 -9.57
C ALA A 65 -20.78 0.93 -8.85
N GLU A 66 -19.84 0.10 -8.38
CA GLU A 66 -20.13 -1.15 -7.67
C GLU A 66 -20.27 -0.94 -6.16
N ARG A 67 -19.47 -0.03 -5.58
CA ARG A 67 -19.45 0.26 -4.13
C ARG A 67 -18.89 1.64 -3.83
N ASP A 68 -19.17 2.15 -2.62
CA ASP A 68 -18.55 3.37 -2.11
C ASP A 68 -17.12 3.10 -1.66
N TYR A 69 -16.23 4.06 -1.88
CA TYR A 69 -14.84 4.03 -1.45
C TYR A 69 -14.55 5.23 -0.55
N ASP A 70 -13.93 4.97 0.58
CA ASP A 70 -13.57 6.00 1.57
C ASP A 70 -12.44 6.88 1.06
N GLU A 71 -11.45 6.27 0.38
CA GLU A 71 -10.31 6.99 -0.17
C GLU A 71 -9.87 6.41 -1.52
N VAL A 72 -9.38 7.29 -2.38
CA VAL A 72 -8.65 6.96 -3.60
C VAL A 72 -7.22 7.47 -3.44
N ILE A 73 -6.31 6.56 -3.15
CA ILE A 73 -4.92 6.85 -2.79
C ILE A 73 -4.04 6.71 -4.03
N PHE A 74 -3.19 7.69 -4.29
CA PHE A 74 -2.13 7.60 -5.28
C PHE A 74 -0.78 7.44 -4.61
N THR A 75 -0.02 6.40 -4.99
CA THR A 75 1.35 6.18 -4.51
C THR A 75 2.33 7.00 -5.33
N THR A 76 2.97 7.98 -4.70
CA THR A 76 3.87 8.93 -5.36
C THR A 76 4.99 9.38 -4.42
N PRO A 77 6.22 9.62 -4.90
CA PRO A 77 7.33 10.06 -4.05
C PRO A 77 7.13 11.43 -3.38
N ASP A 78 6.32 12.30 -4.00
CA ASP A 78 6.03 13.67 -3.54
C ASP A 78 4.76 13.77 -2.67
N GLY A 79 4.16 12.62 -2.29
CA GLY A 79 3.01 12.57 -1.41
C GLY A 79 3.36 12.72 0.08
N GLU A 80 2.32 12.75 0.92
CA GLU A 80 2.47 12.71 2.38
C GLU A 80 3.17 11.42 2.82
N GLN A 81 4.13 11.53 3.75
CA GLN A 81 4.89 10.37 4.19
C GLN A 81 4.03 9.40 4.99
N PHE A 82 3.96 8.16 4.54
CA PHE A 82 3.25 7.07 5.21
C PHE A 82 3.89 6.76 6.57
N ASN A 83 3.07 6.66 7.60
CA ASN A 83 3.47 6.37 8.97
C ASN A 83 2.43 5.53 9.69
N GLN A 84 2.74 5.07 10.91
CA GLN A 84 1.85 4.21 11.68
C GLN A 84 0.49 4.86 12.00
N PRO A 85 0.41 6.15 12.43
CA PRO A 85 -0.88 6.83 12.62
C PRO A 85 -1.76 6.83 11.35
N MET A 86 -1.15 7.03 10.17
CA MET A 86 -1.89 6.97 8.91
C MET A 86 -2.37 5.54 8.60
N ALA A 87 -1.53 4.52 8.84
CA ALA A 87 -1.93 3.12 8.70
C ALA A 87 -3.12 2.79 9.61
N ASN A 88 -3.07 3.23 10.87
CA ASN A 88 -4.16 3.06 11.84
C ASN A 88 -5.45 3.72 11.36
N SER A 89 -5.38 4.95 10.83
CA SER A 89 -6.54 5.64 10.28
C SER A 89 -7.13 4.89 9.07
N LEU A 90 -6.28 4.45 8.14
CA LEU A 90 -6.72 3.74 6.94
C LEU A 90 -7.23 2.33 7.23
N SER A 91 -6.83 1.69 8.34
CA SER A 91 -7.36 0.38 8.74
C SER A 91 -8.82 0.42 9.19
N LEU A 92 -9.36 1.58 9.50
CA LEU A 92 -10.76 1.80 9.82
C LEU A 92 -11.64 2.00 8.58
N ALA A 93 -11.04 2.25 7.43
CA ALA A 93 -11.75 2.40 6.18
C ALA A 93 -12.35 1.06 5.73
N GLN A 94 -13.52 1.11 5.11
CA GLN A 94 -14.17 -0.09 4.57
C GLN A 94 -13.66 -0.45 3.18
N ASN A 95 -13.49 0.55 2.32
CA ASN A 95 -13.04 0.34 0.95
C ASN A 95 -12.01 1.40 0.55
N LEU A 96 -10.87 0.94 0.05
CA LEU A 96 -9.78 1.79 -0.43
C LEU A 96 -9.45 1.44 -1.89
N ILE A 97 -9.20 2.45 -2.70
CA ILE A 97 -8.53 2.29 -3.99
C ILE A 97 -7.09 2.76 -3.82
N ILE A 98 -6.13 1.95 -4.23
CA ILE A 98 -4.71 2.35 -4.29
C ILE A 98 -4.27 2.34 -5.75
N LEU A 99 -4.08 3.52 -6.32
CA LEU A 99 -3.57 3.72 -7.68
C LEU A 99 -2.05 3.62 -7.66
N CYS A 100 -1.52 2.64 -8.38
CA CYS A 100 -0.08 2.45 -8.57
C CYS A 100 0.35 3.20 -9.82
N GLY A 101 1.18 4.23 -9.66
CA GLY A 101 1.80 4.94 -10.77
C GLY A 101 2.91 4.12 -11.44
N HIS A 102 3.17 4.44 -12.70
CA HIS A 102 4.27 3.85 -13.48
C HIS A 102 4.87 4.91 -14.41
N PHE A 103 5.96 4.59 -15.11
CA PHE A 103 6.66 5.48 -16.03
C PHE A 103 7.18 6.76 -15.34
N LYS A 104 6.93 7.93 -15.96
CA LYS A 104 7.30 9.23 -15.38
C LYS A 104 6.27 9.75 -14.37
N GLY A 105 5.08 9.15 -14.34
CA GLY A 105 3.96 9.55 -13.50
C GLY A 105 2.62 9.38 -14.20
N ILE A 106 1.61 10.02 -13.66
CA ILE A 106 0.25 10.03 -14.18
C ILE A 106 -0.11 11.43 -14.70
N ASP A 107 -1.10 11.53 -15.57
CA ASP A 107 -1.66 12.82 -16.00
C ASP A 107 -2.13 13.61 -14.77
N TYR A 108 -1.72 14.88 -14.68
CA TYR A 108 -1.97 15.72 -13.50
C TYR A 108 -3.44 15.91 -13.17
N ARG A 109 -4.32 15.88 -14.18
CA ARG A 109 -5.77 15.96 -14.00
C ARG A 109 -6.34 14.81 -13.16
N ILE A 110 -5.68 13.64 -13.15
CA ILE A 110 -6.04 12.52 -12.27
C ILE A 110 -5.85 12.92 -10.81
N ARG A 111 -4.71 13.54 -10.50
CA ARG A 111 -4.41 14.00 -9.14
C ARG A 111 -5.42 15.04 -8.65
N GLU A 112 -5.81 15.97 -9.51
CA GLU A 112 -6.77 17.03 -9.17
C GLU A 112 -8.22 16.55 -8.99
N HIS A 113 -8.65 15.55 -9.77
CA HIS A 113 -10.07 15.23 -9.86
C HIS A 113 -10.47 13.87 -9.31
N LEU A 114 -9.55 12.91 -9.24
CA LEU A 114 -9.87 11.53 -8.91
C LEU A 114 -9.20 11.05 -7.61
N ILE A 115 -8.12 11.67 -7.20
CA ILE A 115 -7.33 11.28 -6.02
C ILE A 115 -7.80 12.06 -4.79
N THR A 116 -7.93 11.35 -3.66
CA THR A 116 -8.26 11.97 -2.36
C THR A 116 -7.03 12.10 -1.47
N LYS A 117 -6.04 11.19 -1.62
CA LYS A 117 -4.78 11.21 -0.88
C LYS A 117 -3.61 10.84 -1.77
N GLU A 118 -2.50 11.52 -1.58
CA GLU A 118 -1.21 11.22 -2.21
C GLU A 118 -0.23 10.78 -1.13
N ILE A 119 0.31 9.57 -1.25
CA ILE A 119 1.10 8.96 -0.19
C ILE A 119 2.46 8.49 -0.73
N SER A 120 3.51 8.86 0.00
CA SER A 120 4.89 8.40 -0.20
C SER A 120 5.28 7.40 0.89
N ILE A 121 6.02 6.36 0.54
CA ILE A 121 6.61 5.43 1.52
C ILE A 121 8.06 5.79 1.90
N GLY A 122 8.58 6.92 1.40
CA GLY A 122 9.93 7.41 1.69
C GLY A 122 10.53 8.21 0.56
N ASP A 123 11.65 8.88 0.86
CA ASP A 123 12.36 9.79 -0.04
C ASP A 123 13.25 9.02 -1.05
N TYR A 124 12.63 8.17 -1.85
CA TYR A 124 13.29 7.43 -2.93
C TYR A 124 12.30 7.09 -4.04
N VAL A 125 12.83 6.78 -5.22
CA VAL A 125 12.02 6.47 -6.40
C VAL A 125 12.07 4.98 -6.69
N LEU A 126 10.90 4.38 -6.88
CA LEU A 126 10.73 2.99 -7.33
C LEU A 126 10.40 2.95 -8.83
N THR A 127 10.49 1.77 -9.43
CA THR A 127 10.13 1.54 -10.84
C THR A 127 8.62 1.65 -11.10
N GLY A 128 7.79 1.50 -10.05
CA GLY A 128 6.34 1.61 -10.08
C GLY A 128 5.76 1.66 -8.67
N GLY A 129 4.49 2.02 -8.55
CA GLY A 129 3.80 2.17 -7.29
C GLY A 129 3.35 0.86 -6.61
N GLU A 130 3.51 -0.28 -7.27
CA GLU A 130 2.99 -1.57 -6.80
C GLU A 130 3.64 -2.01 -5.49
N LEU A 131 4.95 -1.82 -5.33
CA LEU A 131 5.65 -2.16 -4.08
C LEU A 131 5.24 -1.22 -2.94
N ALA A 132 5.04 0.06 -3.23
CA ALA A 132 4.52 1.00 -2.25
C ALA A 132 3.12 0.60 -1.79
N ALA A 133 2.24 0.23 -2.73
CA ALA A 133 0.91 -0.28 -2.42
C ALA A 133 0.96 -1.56 -1.56
N ALA A 134 1.92 -2.47 -1.83
CA ALA A 134 2.12 -3.68 -1.03
C ALA A 134 2.52 -3.36 0.41
N VAL A 135 3.47 -2.45 0.59
CA VAL A 135 3.93 -2.00 1.93
C VAL A 135 2.77 -1.37 2.71
N MET A 136 2.01 -0.49 2.07
CA MET A 136 0.84 0.14 2.69
C MET A 136 -0.23 -0.89 3.05
N ALA A 137 -0.57 -1.79 2.13
CA ALA A 137 -1.57 -2.84 2.36
C ALA A 137 -1.16 -3.77 3.50
N ASP A 138 0.11 -4.16 3.60
CA ASP A 138 0.61 -4.97 4.71
C ASP A 138 0.46 -4.24 6.04
N ALA A 139 0.89 -2.99 6.12
CA ALA A 139 0.80 -2.19 7.33
C ALA A 139 -0.66 -1.93 7.77
N ILE A 140 -1.58 -1.75 6.81
CA ILE A 140 -3.00 -1.54 7.08
C ILE A 140 -3.69 -2.83 7.52
N VAL A 141 -3.52 -3.91 6.75
CA VAL A 141 -4.24 -5.18 6.97
C VAL A 141 -3.82 -5.84 8.28
N ARG A 142 -2.53 -5.76 8.66
CA ARG A 142 -2.05 -6.37 9.90
C ARG A 142 -2.69 -5.80 11.17
N ILE A 143 -3.21 -4.57 11.12
CA ILE A 143 -3.84 -3.89 12.26
C ILE A 143 -5.32 -4.29 12.41
N ILE A 144 -5.94 -4.81 11.36
CA ILE A 144 -7.35 -5.23 11.39
C ILE A 144 -7.53 -6.30 12.47
N PRO A 145 -8.51 -6.14 13.40
CA PRO A 145 -8.74 -7.10 14.45
C PRO A 145 -8.92 -8.54 13.94
N GLY A 146 -8.27 -9.49 14.58
CA GLY A 146 -8.33 -10.90 14.22
C GLY A 146 -7.37 -11.34 13.08
N VAL A 147 -6.66 -10.44 12.43
CA VAL A 147 -5.64 -10.75 11.41
C VAL A 147 -4.41 -11.35 12.08
N ILE A 148 -3.87 -10.69 13.08
CA ILE A 148 -2.81 -11.22 13.94
C ILE A 148 -3.46 -11.99 15.09
N SER A 149 -2.92 -13.14 15.44
CA SER A 149 -3.51 -14.05 16.43
C SER A 149 -3.45 -13.52 17.87
N ASP A 150 -2.52 -12.62 18.16
CA ASP A 150 -2.36 -11.95 19.44
C ASP A 150 -2.53 -10.44 19.26
N GLU A 151 -3.69 -9.94 19.65
CA GLU A 151 -4.02 -8.52 19.56
C GLU A 151 -3.11 -7.65 20.43
N GLN A 152 -2.61 -8.17 21.56
CA GLN A 152 -1.67 -7.46 22.42
C GLN A 152 -0.32 -7.27 21.71
N SER A 153 0.08 -8.20 20.84
CA SER A 153 1.28 -8.07 20.03
C SER A 153 1.21 -6.88 19.07
N ALA A 154 0.06 -6.64 18.45
CA ALA A 154 -0.13 -5.49 17.57
C ALA A 154 -0.11 -4.15 18.33
N LEU A 155 -0.64 -4.13 19.56
CA LEU A 155 -0.67 -2.94 20.41
C LEU A 155 0.68 -2.60 21.04
N SER A 156 1.55 -3.59 21.21
CA SER A 156 2.90 -3.41 21.77
C SER A 156 3.98 -3.18 20.71
N ASP A 157 3.62 -3.14 19.44
CA ASP A 157 4.56 -2.88 18.35
C ASP A 157 5.09 -1.44 18.37
N SER A 158 6.25 -1.26 17.73
CA SER A 158 6.87 0.06 17.56
C SER A 158 5.91 1.06 16.90
N PHE A 159 6.02 2.32 17.28
CA PHE A 159 5.29 3.48 16.76
C PHE A 159 3.79 3.56 17.09
N GLN A 160 3.22 2.67 17.89
CA GLN A 160 1.82 2.81 18.33
C GLN A 160 1.64 4.04 19.23
N ASP A 161 2.57 4.26 20.18
CA ASP A 161 2.58 5.44 21.05
C ASP A 161 3.79 6.35 20.79
N ASN A 162 4.28 6.42 19.54
CA ASN A 162 5.53 7.09 19.16
C ASN A 162 6.78 6.54 19.86
N LEU A 163 6.71 5.34 20.40
CA LEU A 163 7.81 4.64 21.05
C LEU A 163 8.25 3.44 20.21
N LEU A 164 9.52 3.09 20.31
CA LEU A 164 10.03 1.83 19.78
C LEU A 164 9.73 0.70 20.77
N ALA A 165 9.36 -0.46 20.26
CA ALA A 165 9.23 -1.66 21.07
C ALA A 165 10.57 -2.01 21.75
N ALA A 166 10.53 -2.52 22.98
CA ALA A 166 11.71 -2.95 23.69
C ALA A 166 12.40 -4.12 22.97
N PRO A 167 13.73 -4.22 23.02
CA PRO A 167 14.44 -5.40 22.52
C PRO A 167 13.94 -6.66 23.20
N VAL A 168 13.66 -7.70 22.42
CA VAL A 168 13.22 -9.00 22.93
C VAL A 168 14.18 -10.09 22.54
N SER A 169 14.39 -11.07 23.40
CA SER A 169 15.19 -12.25 23.12
C SER A 169 14.47 -13.52 23.56
N VAL A 170 14.71 -14.60 22.82
CA VAL A 170 14.22 -15.93 23.21
C VAL A 170 15.05 -16.49 24.34
N SER A 171 14.42 -17.22 25.27
CA SER A 171 15.10 -17.86 26.36
C SER A 171 15.78 -19.16 25.90
N TYR A 172 17.07 -19.09 25.59
CA TYR A 172 17.90 -20.26 25.34
C TYR A 172 18.81 -20.49 26.56
N THR A 173 18.67 -21.63 27.25
CA THR A 173 19.48 -21.97 28.43
C THR A 173 20.98 -22.12 28.12
N HIS A 174 21.32 -22.48 26.90
CA HIS A 174 22.73 -22.66 26.47
C HIS A 174 23.42 -21.33 26.08
N LEU A 175 22.70 -20.23 25.91
CA LEU A 175 23.27 -18.89 25.67
C LEU A 175 23.37 -18.05 26.95
N ARG A 176 22.96 -18.58 28.10
CA ARG A 176 23.12 -17.94 29.40
C ARG A 176 24.57 -17.87 29.88
N ALA A 177 25.45 -18.35 29.11
CA ALA A 177 26.79 -18.57 29.56
C ALA A 177 27.63 -17.34 29.49
N HIS A 178 27.57 -16.30 29.80
CA HIS A 178 28.58 -15.24 29.90
C HIS A 178 28.01 -13.89 30.35
N GLU A 179 27.08 -13.92 31.31
CA GLU A 179 27.07 -12.83 32.24
C GLU A 179 28.36 -13.00 33.08
N THR A 180 29.42 -12.42 32.60
CA THR A 180 30.60 -12.23 33.41
C THR A 180 30.17 -11.39 34.59
N CYS A 181 30.18 -11.99 35.79
CA CYS A 181 30.24 -11.23 37.00
C CYS A 181 31.43 -10.30 36.87
N ALA A 182 31.19 -9.04 36.68
CA ALA A 182 32.19 -8.02 36.94
C ALA A 182 32.32 -7.96 38.47
N ASP A 183 33.43 -8.39 38.97
CA ASP A 183 33.88 -8.17 40.34
C ASP A 183 34.05 -6.68 40.64
#